data_f9b2fc23462695d3ff9959a47f04b050
#
_entry.id   f9b2fc23462695d3ff9959a47f04b050
#
_cell.length_a   1.000
_cell.length_b   1.000
_cell.length_c   1.000
_cell.angle_alpha   90.00
_cell.angle_beta   90.00
_cell.angle_gamma   90.00
#
_symmetry.space_group_name_H-M   'P 1'
#
loop_
_entity.id
_entity.type
_entity.pdbx_description
1 polymer ?
#
loop_
_entity_poly.entity_id
_entity_poly.type
_entity_poly.pdbx_seq_one_letter_code
_entity_poly.pdbx_strand_id
1 'polypeptide(L)'
;MDIFVYIIGAVLAGLLIYFGFRKVKKRRNTHQLLGTRPGLDPEELRIENVTPGGVIQIKHGGDDGTDLDVVLSERHLYAQSDFEWIEFQGQTGDEQPVYLTVVDDDELAISMSQAKYRLDALGITEADLQEGWPKTVKYSSRSYKLQEEGDATYYRNSDTSADNGEYFTFADYKIARKSDEHPGSLTIERWESGEIQVHPSTQVDIGRITVFSNRGQE
;
A
#
# COMPACT_ATOMS: atom_id res chain seq x y z
N MET A 1 -25.61 -23.83 -17.03
CA MET A 1 -26.10 -23.41 -15.70
C MET A 1 -24.90 -23.31 -14.75
N ASP A 2 -24.06 -22.29 -14.85
CA ASP A 2 -22.92 -22.18 -13.90
C ASP A 2 -22.22 -20.80 -13.91
N ILE A 3 -22.64 -19.87 -14.80
CA ILE A 3 -22.08 -18.50 -14.80
C ILE A 3 -22.63 -17.66 -13.64
N PHE A 4 -23.84 -17.94 -13.16
CA PHE A 4 -24.45 -17.22 -12.04
C PHE A 4 -23.79 -17.49 -10.67
N VAL A 5 -23.14 -18.63 -10.51
CA VAL A 5 -22.48 -18.99 -9.23
C VAL A 5 -21.19 -18.21 -9.03
N TYR A 6 -20.47 -17.89 -10.11
CA TYR A 6 -19.21 -17.11 -10.03
C TYR A 6 -19.45 -15.62 -9.75
N ILE A 7 -20.52 -15.05 -10.28
CA ILE A 7 -20.89 -13.64 -10.03
C ILE A 7 -21.31 -13.42 -8.56
N ILE A 8 -22.01 -14.38 -7.96
CA ILE A 8 -22.41 -14.31 -6.55
C ILE A 8 -21.20 -14.47 -5.62
N GLY A 9 -20.19 -15.25 -6.00
CA GLY A 9 -18.95 -15.42 -5.22
C GLY A 9 -18.10 -14.16 -5.15
N ALA A 10 -17.95 -13.44 -6.25
CA ALA A 10 -17.18 -12.22 -6.32
C ALA A 10 -17.82 -11.06 -5.53
N VAL A 11 -19.15 -10.93 -5.59
CA VAL A 11 -19.89 -9.90 -4.83
C VAL A 11 -19.85 -10.18 -3.32
N LEU A 12 -19.84 -11.46 -2.90
CA LEU A 12 -19.75 -11.82 -1.48
C LEU A 12 -18.33 -11.64 -0.91
N ALA A 13 -17.29 -11.81 -1.70
CA ALA A 13 -15.91 -11.54 -1.28
C ALA A 13 -15.65 -10.04 -1.07
N GLY A 14 -16.09 -9.19 -1.99
CA GLY A 14 -16.05 -7.73 -1.86
C GLY A 14 -16.84 -7.22 -0.63
N LEU A 15 -18.01 -7.81 -0.35
CA LEU A 15 -18.81 -7.48 0.83
C LEU A 15 -18.17 -7.92 2.15
N LEU A 16 -17.39 -9.00 2.19
CA LEU A 16 -16.71 -9.44 3.42
C LEU A 16 -15.52 -8.55 3.77
N ILE A 17 -14.81 -8.01 2.77
CA ILE A 17 -13.79 -6.98 2.99
C ILE A 17 -14.46 -5.70 3.49
N TYR A 18 -15.53 -5.25 2.86
CA TYR A 18 -16.32 -4.10 3.26
C TYR A 18 -16.88 -4.23 4.69
N PHE A 19 -17.41 -5.39 5.09
CA PHE A 19 -17.94 -5.62 6.45
C PHE A 19 -16.88 -5.97 7.49
N GLY A 20 -15.70 -6.46 7.10
CA GLY A 20 -14.57 -6.70 8.01
C GLY A 20 -14.04 -5.40 8.61
N PHE A 21 -14.04 -4.31 7.84
CA PHE A 21 -13.63 -2.98 8.30
C PHE A 21 -14.72 -2.23 9.07
N ARG A 22 -15.99 -2.57 8.93
CA ARG A 22 -17.14 -1.85 9.53
C ARG A 22 -17.28 -1.99 11.05
N LYS A 23 -16.47 -2.80 11.73
CA LYS A 23 -16.51 -2.99 13.20
C LYS A 23 -15.52 -2.16 13.98
N VAL A 24 -14.80 -1.24 13.37
CA VAL A 24 -14.01 -0.26 14.11
C VAL A 24 -14.91 0.92 14.46
N LYS A 25 -15.24 0.97 15.73
CA LYS A 25 -16.07 1.97 16.39
C LYS A 25 -15.58 3.39 16.03
N LYS A 26 -16.48 4.19 15.43
CA LYS A 26 -16.33 5.61 15.15
C LYS A 26 -15.79 6.38 16.37
N ARG A 27 -14.48 6.45 16.55
CA ARG A 27 -13.83 7.43 17.39
C ARG A 27 -13.63 8.67 16.56
N ARG A 28 -14.38 9.73 16.85
CA ARG A 28 -14.03 11.08 16.42
C ARG A 28 -12.63 11.40 16.95
N ASN A 29 -11.63 11.27 16.11
CA ASN A 29 -10.31 11.81 16.39
C ASN A 29 -10.40 13.33 16.25
N THR A 30 -10.43 14.00 17.39
CA THR A 30 -10.11 15.42 17.45
C THR A 30 -8.61 15.50 17.22
N HIS A 31 -8.19 15.86 16.00
CA HIS A 31 -6.80 16.18 15.70
C HIS A 31 -6.37 17.33 16.60
N GLN A 32 -5.60 17.04 17.62
CA GLN A 32 -4.82 18.08 18.29
C GLN A 32 -3.71 18.50 17.34
N LEU A 33 -3.94 19.66 16.73
CA LEU A 33 -2.96 20.36 15.90
C LEU A 33 -1.78 20.78 16.77
N LEU A 34 -0.75 19.95 16.86
CA LEU A 34 0.54 20.34 17.38
C LEU A 34 1.35 20.94 16.24
N GLY A 35 1.46 22.26 16.24
CA GLY A 35 2.47 22.98 15.50
C GLY A 35 2.15 23.30 14.04
N THR A 36 1.00 23.91 13.76
CA THR A 36 0.75 24.56 12.46
C THR A 36 1.75 25.70 12.25
N ARG A 37 2.58 25.61 11.21
CA ARG A 37 3.31 26.77 10.70
C ARG A 37 2.26 27.82 10.29
N PRO A 38 2.41 29.10 10.69
CA PRO A 38 1.46 30.13 10.27
C PRO A 38 1.47 30.24 8.74
N GLY A 39 0.33 29.96 8.10
CA GLY A 39 0.12 30.18 6.67
C GLY A 39 -0.17 28.96 5.80
N LEU A 40 -0.16 27.71 6.33
CA LEU A 40 -0.61 26.53 5.58
C LEU A 40 -2.04 26.16 6.00
N ASP A 41 -2.88 25.87 5.00
CA ASP A 41 -4.21 25.30 5.21
C ASP A 41 -4.03 23.88 5.80
N PRO A 42 -4.68 23.54 6.93
CA PRO A 42 -4.64 22.18 7.46
C PRO A 42 -5.07 21.10 6.47
N GLU A 43 -5.94 21.41 5.52
CA GLU A 43 -6.34 20.49 4.46
C GLU A 43 -5.20 20.21 3.45
N GLU A 44 -4.27 21.14 3.28
CA GLU A 44 -3.10 20.94 2.42
C GLU A 44 -2.08 19.96 3.03
N LEU A 45 -2.11 19.76 4.36
CA LEU A 45 -1.20 18.87 5.09
C LEU A 45 -1.76 17.44 5.26
N ARG A 46 -2.60 17.00 4.34
CA ARG A 46 -3.06 15.62 4.26
C ARG A 46 -2.11 14.80 3.39
N ILE A 47 -1.92 13.53 3.75
CA ILE A 47 -0.99 12.65 3.01
C ILE A 47 -1.38 12.51 1.54
N GLU A 48 -2.67 12.51 1.22
CA GLU A 48 -3.18 12.38 -0.15
C GLU A 48 -2.78 13.58 -1.04
N ASN A 49 -2.53 14.73 -0.41
CA ASN A 49 -2.17 15.99 -1.09
C ASN A 49 -0.66 16.21 -1.19
N VAL A 50 0.15 15.29 -0.64
CA VAL A 50 1.60 15.42 -0.71
C VAL A 50 2.07 15.20 -2.15
N THR A 51 3.05 16.00 -2.55
CA THR A 51 3.71 15.90 -3.86
C THR A 51 5.20 15.60 -3.68
N PRO A 52 5.92 15.21 -4.74
CA PRO A 52 7.37 14.98 -4.66
C PRO A 52 8.11 16.16 -4.02
N GLY A 53 9.04 15.85 -3.11
CA GLY A 53 9.76 16.80 -2.26
C GLY A 53 9.06 17.09 -0.93
N GLY A 54 7.85 16.58 -0.72
CA GLY A 54 7.16 16.65 0.56
C GLY A 54 7.85 15.84 1.65
N VAL A 55 7.65 16.24 2.91
CA VAL A 55 8.27 15.62 4.08
C VAL A 55 7.20 15.16 5.05
N ILE A 56 7.27 13.90 5.45
CA ILE A 56 6.39 13.31 6.44
C ILE A 56 7.18 12.67 7.57
N GLN A 57 6.54 12.50 8.71
CA GLN A 57 7.02 11.66 9.81
C GLN A 57 6.02 10.53 10.06
N ILE A 58 6.55 9.33 10.25
CA ILE A 58 5.78 8.15 10.66
C ILE A 58 6.23 7.76 12.05
N LYS A 59 5.40 8.03 13.05
CA LYS A 59 5.69 7.70 14.45
C LYS A 59 5.81 6.19 14.64
N HIS A 60 6.87 5.76 15.30
CA HIS A 60 7.20 4.34 15.53
C HIS A 60 7.22 3.53 14.22
N GLY A 61 7.68 4.15 13.12
CA GLY A 61 7.74 3.51 11.80
C GLY A 61 9.00 2.66 11.60
N GLY A 62 10.05 2.89 12.35
CA GLY A 62 11.28 2.10 12.31
C GLY A 62 11.12 0.73 12.96
N ASP A 63 11.97 -0.22 12.57
CA ASP A 63 11.99 -1.60 13.09
C ASP A 63 12.26 -1.64 14.60
N ASP A 64 12.99 -0.66 15.12
CA ASP A 64 13.27 -0.47 16.55
C ASP A 64 12.24 0.39 17.28
N GLY A 65 11.15 0.76 16.60
CA GLY A 65 10.09 1.62 17.13
C GLY A 65 10.44 3.11 17.15
N THR A 66 11.51 3.54 16.50
CA THR A 66 11.83 4.96 16.29
C THR A 66 10.88 5.61 15.28
N ASP A 67 10.81 6.93 15.34
CA ASP A 67 10.08 7.72 14.35
C ASP A 67 10.89 7.77 13.04
N LEU A 68 10.22 7.65 11.90
CA LEU A 68 10.82 7.79 10.58
C LEU A 68 10.45 9.14 9.97
N ASP A 69 11.45 9.97 9.68
CA ASP A 69 11.30 11.14 8.83
C ASP A 69 11.60 10.72 7.39
N VAL A 70 10.64 10.94 6.49
CA VAL A 70 10.70 10.47 5.10
C VAL A 70 10.54 11.66 4.16
N VAL A 71 11.47 11.80 3.22
CA VAL A 71 11.36 12.70 2.08
C VAL A 71 10.75 11.92 0.92
N LEU A 72 9.58 12.32 0.47
CA LEU A 72 8.88 11.67 -0.63
C LEU A 72 9.44 12.18 -1.97
N SER A 73 9.96 11.29 -2.79
CA SER A 73 10.61 11.62 -4.06
C SER A 73 9.71 11.41 -5.28
N GLU A 74 8.82 10.44 -5.22
CA GLU A 74 7.92 10.10 -6.32
C GLU A 74 6.49 9.85 -5.80
N ARG A 75 5.51 10.07 -6.67
CA ARG A 75 4.09 9.79 -6.40
C ARG A 75 3.50 9.13 -7.64
N HIS A 76 3.07 7.90 -7.51
CA HIS A 76 2.51 7.09 -8.58
C HIS A 76 1.03 6.88 -8.39
N LEU A 77 0.30 6.64 -9.48
CA LEU A 77 -1.10 6.27 -9.46
C LEU A 77 -1.25 4.84 -9.97
N TYR A 78 -2.07 4.09 -9.31
CA TYR A 78 -2.53 2.77 -9.72
C TYR A 78 -4.03 2.81 -9.96
N ALA A 79 -4.50 2.17 -11.02
CA ALA A 79 -5.91 2.14 -11.38
C ALA A 79 -6.36 0.71 -11.73
N GLN A 80 -7.47 0.28 -11.12
CA GLN A 80 -8.14 -0.98 -11.36
C GLN A 80 -9.63 -0.73 -11.57
N SER A 81 -10.09 -0.81 -12.82
CA SER A 81 -11.48 -0.46 -13.18
C SER A 81 -11.86 0.96 -12.76
N ASP A 82 -12.71 1.11 -11.77
CA ASP A 82 -13.18 2.35 -11.16
C ASP A 82 -12.54 2.66 -9.79
N PHE A 83 -11.53 1.89 -9.41
CA PHE A 83 -10.80 2.03 -8.15
C PHE A 83 -9.38 2.51 -8.40
N GLU A 84 -8.93 3.48 -7.60
CA GLU A 84 -7.59 4.06 -7.72
C GLU A 84 -6.91 4.10 -6.35
N TRP A 85 -5.57 3.98 -6.34
CA TRP A 85 -4.75 4.22 -5.17
C TRP A 85 -3.43 4.86 -5.54
N ILE A 86 -2.77 5.44 -4.54
CA ILE A 86 -1.49 6.13 -4.71
C ILE A 86 -0.39 5.34 -4.02
N GLU A 87 0.76 5.24 -4.66
CA GLU A 87 2.00 4.86 -4.00
C GLU A 87 2.96 6.05 -3.99
N PHE A 88 3.46 6.38 -2.82
CA PHE A 88 4.60 7.27 -2.66
C PHE A 88 5.87 6.46 -2.51
N GLN A 89 6.92 6.89 -3.20
CA GLN A 89 8.27 6.43 -2.94
C GLN A 89 9.04 7.55 -2.27
N GLY A 90 9.85 7.21 -1.28
CA GLY A 90 10.67 8.15 -0.54
C GLY A 90 11.84 7.46 0.12
N GLN A 91 12.57 8.24 0.89
CA GLN A 91 13.71 7.73 1.66
C GLN A 91 13.82 8.42 3.00
N THR A 92 14.38 7.70 3.95
CA THR A 92 14.75 8.24 5.26
C THR A 92 16.06 9.03 5.18
N GLY A 93 16.43 9.69 6.29
CA GLY A 93 17.69 10.44 6.36
C GLY A 93 18.96 9.59 6.21
N ASP A 94 18.89 8.29 6.44
CA ASP A 94 19.94 7.30 6.21
C ASP A 94 19.77 6.55 4.87
N GLU A 95 19.01 7.14 3.95
CA GLU A 95 18.81 6.66 2.56
C GLU A 95 18.08 5.31 2.45
N GLN A 96 17.39 4.86 3.51
CA GLN A 96 16.58 3.66 3.41
C GLN A 96 15.30 3.95 2.62
N PRO A 97 14.94 3.10 1.65
CA PRO A 97 13.73 3.30 0.85
C PRO A 97 12.48 3.11 1.70
N VAL A 98 11.46 3.90 1.42
CA VAL A 98 10.12 3.78 2.00
C VAL A 98 9.10 3.89 0.89
N TYR A 99 8.16 2.96 0.87
CA TYR A 99 7.02 2.91 -0.04
C TYR A 99 5.74 3.00 0.79
N LEU A 100 4.89 3.96 0.47
CA LEU A 100 3.60 4.15 1.15
C LEU A 100 2.48 4.00 0.15
N THR A 101 1.66 2.98 0.34
CA THR A 101 0.41 2.83 -0.41
C THR A 101 -0.70 3.53 0.34
N VAL A 102 -1.39 4.44 -0.32
CA VAL A 102 -2.51 5.23 0.22
C VAL A 102 -3.76 4.94 -0.59
N VAL A 103 -4.74 4.39 0.07
CA VAL A 103 -6.06 4.07 -0.47
C VAL A 103 -7.06 5.00 0.19
N ASP A 104 -7.73 5.83 -0.61
CA ASP A 104 -8.79 6.73 -0.16
C ASP A 104 -10.13 6.21 -0.74
N ASP A 105 -10.73 5.28 -0.01
CA ASP A 105 -12.08 4.79 -0.23
C ASP A 105 -12.90 5.24 1.00
N ASP A 106 -14.01 4.71 1.33
CA ASP A 106 -14.85 5.07 2.50
C ASP A 106 -14.05 5.46 3.76
N GLU A 107 -12.87 4.88 3.95
CA GLU A 107 -11.89 5.21 5.01
C GLU A 107 -10.48 5.23 4.40
N LEU A 108 -9.66 6.21 4.80
CA LEU A 108 -8.27 6.32 4.41
C LEU A 108 -7.45 5.17 5.02
N ALA A 109 -6.88 4.33 4.18
CA ALA A 109 -6.01 3.23 4.57
C ALA A 109 -4.59 3.47 4.05
N ILE A 110 -3.60 3.25 4.93
CA ILE A 110 -2.20 3.44 4.58
C ILE A 110 -1.43 2.18 4.97
N SER A 111 -0.60 1.72 4.04
CA SER A 111 0.37 0.67 4.32
C SER A 111 1.78 1.13 3.95
N MET A 112 2.77 0.61 4.64
CA MET A 112 4.17 0.92 4.45
C MET A 112 4.98 -0.34 4.16
N SER A 113 5.86 -0.25 3.17
CA SER A 113 6.93 -1.20 2.89
C SER A 113 8.28 -0.47 2.92
N GLN A 114 9.32 -1.13 3.41
CA GLN A 114 10.69 -0.61 3.42
C GLN A 114 11.59 -1.34 2.43
N ALA A 115 11.05 -2.32 1.72
CA ALA A 115 11.79 -3.05 0.70
C ALA A 115 10.86 -3.68 -0.34
N LYS A 116 11.37 -3.76 -1.56
CA LYS A 116 10.82 -4.60 -2.62
C LYS A 116 11.78 -5.77 -2.85
N TYR A 117 11.25 -6.97 -2.91
CA TYR A 117 12.04 -8.18 -3.05
C TYR A 117 11.74 -8.88 -4.37
N ARG A 118 12.63 -9.77 -4.77
CA ARG A 118 12.39 -10.70 -5.87
C ARG A 118 11.62 -11.91 -5.36
N LEU A 119 11.04 -12.67 -6.29
CA LEU A 119 10.21 -13.84 -6.00
C LEU A 119 10.94 -14.92 -5.16
N ASP A 120 12.25 -15.04 -5.32
CA ASP A 120 13.09 -16.00 -4.58
C ASP A 120 13.08 -15.79 -3.06
N ALA A 121 12.77 -14.57 -2.59
CA ALA A 121 12.57 -14.29 -1.16
C ALA A 121 11.42 -15.11 -0.54
N LEU A 122 10.49 -15.59 -1.36
CA LEU A 122 9.38 -16.46 -0.94
C LEU A 122 9.70 -17.96 -1.08
N GLY A 123 10.85 -18.31 -1.66
CA GLY A 123 11.22 -19.68 -1.98
C GLY A 123 10.36 -20.32 -3.07
N ILE A 124 9.74 -19.49 -3.94
CA ILE A 124 8.96 -19.93 -5.10
C ILE A 124 9.61 -19.39 -6.38
N THR A 125 9.27 -19.98 -7.50
CA THR A 125 9.81 -19.67 -8.82
C THR A 125 8.71 -19.14 -9.75
N GLU A 126 9.08 -18.57 -10.89
CA GLU A 126 8.12 -18.17 -11.92
C GLU A 126 7.28 -19.37 -12.43
N ALA A 127 7.86 -20.56 -12.43
CA ALA A 127 7.15 -21.78 -12.83
C ALA A 127 5.97 -22.08 -11.88
N ASP A 128 6.12 -21.78 -10.60
CA ASP A 128 5.06 -21.96 -9.60
C ASP A 128 3.88 -21.00 -9.81
N LEU A 129 4.09 -19.91 -10.57
CA LEU A 129 3.05 -18.93 -10.91
C LEU A 129 2.37 -19.22 -12.25
N GLN A 130 2.80 -20.23 -13.03
CA GLN A 130 2.20 -20.54 -14.35
C GLN A 130 0.81 -21.13 -14.22
N GLU A 131 0.52 -21.85 -13.14
CA GLU A 131 -0.79 -22.44 -12.86
C GLU A 131 -1.75 -21.47 -12.10
N GLY A 132 -1.31 -20.24 -11.85
CA GLY A 132 -2.02 -19.21 -11.09
C GLY A 132 -1.30 -18.86 -9.79
N TRP A 133 -1.90 -17.98 -9.01
CA TRP A 133 -1.34 -17.51 -7.78
C TRP A 133 -1.43 -18.59 -6.67
N PRO A 134 -0.35 -18.91 -5.93
CA PRO A 134 -0.39 -19.88 -4.84
C PRO A 134 -1.38 -19.47 -3.75
N LYS A 135 -2.19 -20.38 -3.24
CA LYS A 135 -3.12 -20.10 -2.15
C LYS A 135 -2.44 -19.69 -0.84
N THR A 136 -1.18 -20.04 -0.69
CA THR A 136 -0.38 -19.73 0.50
C THR A 136 1.08 -19.57 0.10
N VAL A 137 1.72 -18.53 0.59
CA VAL A 137 3.15 -18.28 0.44
C VAL A 137 3.82 -18.17 1.81
N LYS A 138 5.14 -18.33 1.86
CA LYS A 138 5.92 -18.17 3.08
C LYS A 138 6.89 -17.00 2.92
N TYR A 139 6.95 -16.13 3.91
CA TYR A 139 7.92 -15.04 4.00
C TYR A 139 8.38 -14.91 5.46
N SER A 140 9.69 -14.78 5.70
CA SER A 140 10.27 -14.68 7.05
C SER A 140 9.70 -15.69 8.04
N SER A 141 9.64 -17.00 7.63
CA SER A 141 9.11 -18.12 8.42
C SER A 141 7.61 -18.01 8.77
N ARG A 142 6.88 -17.11 8.17
CA ARG A 142 5.43 -16.93 8.35
C ARG A 142 4.67 -17.38 7.12
N SER A 143 3.43 -17.83 7.33
CA SER A 143 2.51 -18.19 6.25
C SER A 143 1.54 -17.07 5.99
N TYR A 144 1.38 -16.71 4.71
CA TYR A 144 0.45 -15.72 4.21
C TYR A 144 -0.54 -16.42 3.29
N LYS A 145 -1.82 -16.11 3.43
CA LYS A 145 -2.90 -16.69 2.63
C LYS A 145 -3.39 -15.68 1.61
N LEU A 146 -3.58 -16.14 0.38
CA LEU A 146 -4.18 -15.36 -0.69
C LEU A 146 -5.55 -14.83 -0.24
N GLN A 147 -5.76 -13.54 -0.44
CA GLN A 147 -7.00 -12.82 -0.15
C GLN A 147 -7.66 -12.34 -1.42
N GLU A 148 -6.85 -11.79 -2.31
CA GLU A 148 -7.32 -11.16 -3.54
C GLU A 148 -6.29 -11.38 -4.64
N GLU A 149 -6.76 -11.43 -5.88
CA GLU A 149 -5.96 -11.39 -7.09
C GLU A 149 -6.66 -10.48 -8.11
N GLY A 150 -5.88 -9.80 -8.91
CA GLY A 150 -6.42 -8.88 -9.89
C GLY A 150 -5.37 -8.39 -10.88
N ASP A 151 -5.77 -7.39 -11.61
CA ASP A 151 -4.94 -6.66 -12.54
C ASP A 151 -5.17 -5.16 -12.41
N ALA A 152 -4.14 -4.38 -12.69
CA ALA A 152 -4.21 -2.93 -12.63
C ALA A 152 -3.24 -2.30 -13.63
N THR A 153 -3.38 -0.99 -13.81
CA THR A 153 -2.47 -0.17 -14.58
C THR A 153 -1.74 0.79 -13.65
N TYR A 154 -0.44 0.81 -13.75
CA TYR A 154 0.44 1.72 -13.05
C TYR A 154 0.76 2.93 -13.91
N TYR A 155 0.69 4.13 -13.34
CA TYR A 155 1.01 5.39 -13.97
C TYR A 155 2.14 6.09 -13.21
N ARG A 156 3.31 6.10 -13.81
CA ARG A 156 4.48 6.74 -13.22
C ARG A 156 4.25 8.24 -13.05
N ASN A 157 4.62 8.78 -11.89
CA ASN A 157 4.41 10.19 -11.53
C ASN A 157 2.95 10.67 -11.69
N SER A 158 1.99 9.74 -11.58
CA SER A 158 0.55 9.99 -11.78
C SER A 158 0.21 10.59 -13.17
N ASP A 159 1.05 10.35 -14.17
CA ASP A 159 0.80 10.77 -15.55
C ASP A 159 -0.10 9.75 -16.26
N THR A 160 -1.39 10.03 -16.28
CA THR A 160 -2.43 9.18 -16.87
C THR A 160 -2.56 9.30 -18.39
N SER A 161 -1.59 9.90 -19.08
CA SER A 161 -1.58 9.91 -20.54
C SER A 161 -1.52 8.46 -21.09
N ALA A 162 -2.22 8.20 -22.18
CA ALA A 162 -2.50 6.85 -22.68
C ALA A 162 -1.24 5.98 -22.93
N ASP A 163 -0.09 6.62 -23.18
CA ASP A 163 1.16 5.94 -23.50
C ASP A 163 2.02 5.63 -22.26
N ASN A 164 1.61 6.06 -21.06
CA ASN A 164 2.40 5.96 -19.83
C ASN A 164 1.88 4.90 -18.86
N GLY A 165 0.81 4.19 -19.18
CA GLY A 165 0.29 3.12 -18.36
C GLY A 165 1.06 1.83 -18.55
N GLU A 166 1.55 1.22 -17.48
CA GLU A 166 2.15 -0.11 -17.47
C GLU A 166 1.20 -1.10 -16.76
N TYR A 167 0.83 -2.16 -17.49
CA TYR A 167 -0.07 -3.18 -16.98
C TYR A 167 0.66 -4.19 -16.11
N PHE A 168 0.00 -4.63 -15.04
CA PHE A 168 0.49 -5.70 -14.19
C PHE A 168 -0.68 -6.50 -13.59
N THR A 169 -0.38 -7.73 -13.19
CA THR A 169 -1.27 -8.56 -12.39
C THR A 169 -0.72 -8.68 -10.98
N PHE A 170 -1.58 -8.79 -9.99
CA PHE A 170 -1.17 -8.86 -8.59
C PHE A 170 -1.91 -9.93 -7.80
N ALA A 171 -1.33 -10.31 -6.69
CA ALA A 171 -1.95 -11.14 -5.69
C ALA A 171 -1.60 -10.62 -4.29
N ASP A 172 -2.65 -10.37 -3.51
CA ASP A 172 -2.57 -9.90 -2.14
C ASP A 172 -2.74 -11.01 -1.14
N TYR A 173 -1.85 -11.05 -0.18
CA TYR A 173 -1.82 -12.06 0.87
C TYR A 173 -1.87 -11.40 2.24
N LYS A 174 -2.55 -12.04 3.18
CA LYS A 174 -2.52 -11.65 4.59
C LYS A 174 -1.91 -12.74 5.45
N ILE A 175 -1.25 -12.31 6.52
CA ILE A 175 -0.66 -13.23 7.48
C ILE A 175 -1.75 -14.12 8.08
N ALA A 176 -1.49 -15.43 8.12
CA ALA A 176 -2.49 -16.42 8.57
C ALA A 176 -2.79 -16.32 10.08
N ARG A 177 -1.84 -15.78 10.88
CA ARG A 177 -2.02 -15.50 12.31
C ARG A 177 -1.49 -14.12 12.60
N LYS A 178 -2.32 -13.24 13.15
CA LYS A 178 -1.95 -11.89 13.56
C LYS A 178 -0.80 -11.93 14.56
N SER A 179 0.24 -11.15 14.29
CA SER A 179 1.38 -10.94 15.17
C SER A 179 1.84 -9.51 14.95
N ASP A 180 2.10 -8.78 16.01
CA ASP A 180 2.41 -7.35 15.96
C ASP A 180 3.84 -7.05 15.48
N GLU A 181 4.68 -8.08 15.28
CA GLU A 181 6.11 -7.96 14.96
C GLU A 181 6.46 -8.20 13.48
N HIS A 182 5.49 -8.35 12.59
CA HIS A 182 5.76 -8.70 11.20
C HIS A 182 4.82 -8.00 10.22
N PRO A 183 5.25 -7.83 8.94
CA PRO A 183 4.36 -7.36 7.88
C PRO A 183 3.03 -8.09 7.93
N GLY A 184 1.93 -7.34 8.01
CA GLY A 184 0.58 -7.91 8.10
C GLY A 184 0.07 -8.42 6.77
N SER A 185 0.64 -7.92 5.66
CA SER A 185 0.30 -8.24 4.28
C SER A 185 1.55 -8.39 3.41
N LEU A 186 1.35 -9.01 2.26
CA LEU A 186 2.36 -9.22 1.25
C LEU A 186 1.66 -9.19 -0.10
N THR A 187 2.14 -8.36 -1.02
CA THR A 187 1.68 -8.30 -2.40
C THR A 187 2.74 -8.88 -3.33
N ILE A 188 2.33 -9.68 -4.31
CA ILE A 188 3.19 -10.10 -5.42
C ILE A 188 2.64 -9.45 -6.67
N GLU A 189 3.47 -8.72 -7.38
CA GLU A 189 3.16 -8.07 -8.64
C GLU A 189 3.93 -8.72 -9.78
N ARG A 190 3.25 -8.99 -10.89
CA ARG A 190 3.86 -9.48 -12.13
C ARG A 190 3.56 -8.49 -13.24
N TRP A 191 4.59 -7.80 -13.67
CA TRP A 191 4.58 -6.73 -14.66
C TRP A 191 4.59 -7.28 -16.08
N GLU A 192 4.06 -6.52 -17.03
CA GLU A 192 4.07 -6.89 -18.46
C GLU A 192 5.50 -7.04 -19.00
N SER A 193 6.46 -6.32 -18.45
CA SER A 193 7.90 -6.47 -18.71
C SER A 193 8.46 -7.86 -18.37
N GLY A 194 7.71 -8.67 -17.61
CA GLY A 194 8.14 -9.96 -17.06
C GLY A 194 8.80 -9.83 -15.68
N GLU A 195 8.98 -8.63 -15.17
CA GLU A 195 9.46 -8.42 -13.80
C GLU A 195 8.44 -8.91 -12.77
N ILE A 196 8.92 -9.53 -11.69
CA ILE A 196 8.09 -9.91 -10.55
C ILE A 196 8.66 -9.29 -9.29
N GLN A 197 7.82 -8.54 -8.59
CA GLN A 197 8.17 -7.88 -7.34
C GLN A 197 7.33 -8.41 -6.18
N VAL A 198 7.92 -8.42 -4.99
CA VAL A 198 7.28 -8.85 -3.74
C VAL A 198 7.37 -7.72 -2.73
N HIS A 199 6.23 -7.30 -2.22
CA HIS A 199 6.08 -6.15 -1.32
C HIS A 199 5.50 -6.60 0.02
N PRO A 200 6.33 -6.93 1.03
CA PRO A 200 5.81 -7.07 2.39
C PRO A 200 5.44 -5.71 2.93
N SER A 201 4.26 -5.57 3.50
CA SER A 201 3.78 -4.28 4.01
C SER A 201 3.11 -4.39 5.38
N THR A 202 3.19 -3.30 6.13
CA THR A 202 2.57 -3.14 7.44
C THR A 202 1.57 -1.98 7.38
N GLN A 203 0.38 -2.19 7.91
CA GLN A 203 -0.62 -1.12 7.99
C GLN A 203 -0.17 -0.05 8.99
N VAL A 204 -0.28 1.20 8.58
CA VAL A 204 0.05 2.38 9.37
C VAL A 204 -1.26 3.09 9.76
N ASP A 205 -1.44 3.34 11.06
CA ASP A 205 -2.56 4.17 11.51
C ASP A 205 -2.32 5.62 11.07
N ILE A 206 -3.33 6.26 10.47
CA ILE A 206 -3.24 7.65 9.99
C ILE A 206 -2.81 8.62 11.09
N GLY A 207 -3.19 8.37 12.35
CA GLY A 207 -2.79 9.18 13.49
C GLY A 207 -1.30 9.12 13.82
N ARG A 208 -0.56 8.20 13.20
CA ARG A 208 0.91 8.11 13.30
C ARG A 208 1.64 8.90 12.22
N ILE A 209 0.93 9.43 11.21
CA ILE A 209 1.52 10.20 10.13
C ILE A 209 1.35 11.69 10.42
N THR A 210 2.45 12.43 10.32
CA THR A 210 2.49 13.89 10.38
C THR A 210 3.09 14.41 9.09
N VAL A 211 2.37 15.24 8.36
CA VAL A 211 2.88 15.91 7.16
C VAL A 211 3.52 17.24 7.59
N PHE A 212 4.80 17.40 7.35
CA PHE A 212 5.54 18.64 7.63
C PHE A 212 5.57 19.60 6.45
N SER A 213 5.59 19.05 5.24
CA SER A 213 5.56 19.79 4.00
C SER A 213 4.86 18.97 2.93
N ASN A 214 3.96 19.59 2.19
CA ASN A 214 3.26 18.93 1.08
C ASN A 214 4.01 19.01 -0.26
N ARG A 215 5.08 19.80 -0.34
CA ARG A 215 5.94 19.92 -1.54
C ARG A 215 7.38 20.23 -1.16
N GLY A 216 8.31 19.93 -2.06
CA GLY A 216 9.70 20.37 -1.94
C GLY A 216 9.78 21.90 -1.87
N GLN A 217 10.79 22.41 -1.16
CA GLN A 217 11.13 23.83 -1.24
C GLN A 217 11.75 24.07 -2.61
N GLU A 218 11.18 25.00 -3.39
CA GLU A 218 11.79 25.53 -4.61
C GLU A 218 13.05 26.32 -4.30
#